data_2d7892bfe958d43326fbb990a0e508bf
#
_entry.id   2d7892bfe958d43326fbb990a0e508bf
#
_cell.length_a   1.000
_cell.length_b   1.000
_cell.length_c   1.000
_cell.angle_alpha   90.00
_cell.angle_beta   90.00
_cell.angle_gamma   90.00
#
_symmetry.space_group_name_H-M   'P 1'
#
loop_
_entity.id
_entity.type
_entity.pdbx_description
1 polymer ?
#
loop_
_entity_poly.entity_id
_entity_poly.type
_entity_poly.pdbx_seq_one_letter_code
_entity_poly.pdbx_strand_id
1 'polypeptide(L)'
;EEEGIHFKMNNDVDVRQLPEGFDAYCICTGAPTARDLPVPGRELKGIHPALDMLAQQHRILAGMTFPKEQLVTAKGKKVLVIGGGDTGSDCIGTSNRQGAVSVTQIEIMPQPPVGQNPATPWPQFPIVLKTTSSHEEGCSRLWSLATRKFLGKNGKVCGVEVEQVEWTPSPDGGRPAM
;
A
#
# COMPACT_ATOMS: atom_id res chain seq x y z
N GLU A 1 -16.86 -23.09 3.70
CA GLU A 1 -17.58 -24.16 4.45
C GLU A 1 -17.55 -25.51 3.72
N GLU A 2 -17.53 -25.53 2.39
CA GLU A 2 -17.48 -26.77 1.58
C GLU A 2 -16.21 -27.62 1.86
N GLU A 3 -15.11 -26.96 2.28
CA GLU A 3 -13.84 -27.61 2.65
C GLU A 3 -13.71 -27.86 4.15
N GLY A 4 -14.78 -27.76 4.93
CA GLY A 4 -14.77 -27.98 6.38
C GLY A 4 -14.28 -26.78 7.18
N ILE A 5 -14.21 -25.58 6.60
CA ILE A 5 -13.80 -24.34 7.29
C ILE A 5 -14.98 -23.81 8.11
N HIS A 6 -14.75 -23.55 9.39
CA HIS A 6 -15.73 -22.97 10.30
C HIS A 6 -15.37 -21.51 10.64
N PHE A 7 -16.24 -20.58 10.29
CA PHE A 7 -16.08 -19.16 10.61
C PHE A 7 -16.77 -18.83 11.94
N LYS A 8 -16.01 -18.28 12.90
CA LYS A 8 -16.55 -17.74 14.15
C LYS A 8 -16.45 -16.23 14.10
N MET A 9 -17.53 -15.59 13.67
CA MET A 9 -17.62 -14.13 13.56
C MET A 9 -17.80 -13.47 14.92
N ASN A 10 -17.41 -12.18 15.04
CA ASN A 10 -17.52 -11.37 16.26
C ASN A 10 -16.81 -11.98 17.48
N ASN A 11 -15.73 -12.72 17.24
CA ASN A 11 -14.84 -13.21 18.27
C ASN A 11 -13.58 -12.36 18.34
N ASP A 12 -13.35 -11.79 19.51
CA ASP A 12 -12.06 -11.20 19.85
C ASP A 12 -11.17 -12.29 20.45
N VAL A 13 -10.02 -12.53 19.83
CA VAL A 13 -9.10 -13.59 20.24
C VAL A 13 -7.83 -12.97 20.83
N ASP A 14 -7.63 -13.17 22.14
CA ASP A 14 -6.35 -12.83 22.77
C ASP A 14 -5.30 -13.87 22.40
N VAL A 15 -4.27 -13.43 21.67
CA VAL A 15 -3.16 -14.33 21.25
C VAL A 15 -2.36 -14.93 22.42
N ARG A 16 -2.52 -14.37 23.62
CA ARG A 16 -1.94 -14.94 24.85
C ARG A 16 -2.77 -16.07 25.46
N GLN A 17 -4.01 -16.23 25.02
CA GLN A 17 -4.99 -17.22 25.49
C GLN A 17 -5.71 -17.81 24.27
N LEU A 18 -4.96 -18.57 23.47
CA LEU A 18 -5.51 -19.20 22.28
C LEU A 18 -6.52 -20.29 22.66
N PRO A 19 -7.61 -20.46 21.89
CA PRO A 19 -8.59 -21.49 22.14
C PRO A 19 -7.95 -22.89 22.04
N GLU A 20 -8.31 -23.80 22.94
CA GLU A 20 -7.79 -25.16 22.94
C GLU A 20 -8.39 -26.03 21.83
N GLY A 21 -7.77 -27.18 21.58
CA GLY A 21 -8.28 -28.19 20.63
C GLY A 21 -7.79 -28.01 19.20
N PHE A 22 -6.73 -27.26 18.98
CA PHE A 22 -6.08 -27.10 17.67
C PHE A 22 -4.61 -27.56 17.72
N ASP A 23 -4.16 -28.25 16.67
CA ASP A 23 -2.77 -28.71 16.55
C ASP A 23 -1.82 -27.55 16.16
N ALA A 24 -2.34 -26.52 15.51
CA ALA A 24 -1.58 -25.35 15.08
C ALA A 24 -2.46 -24.10 14.96
N TYR A 25 -1.83 -22.93 15.04
CA TYR A 25 -2.47 -21.63 14.89
C TYR A 25 -1.76 -20.82 13.82
N CYS A 26 -2.53 -20.24 12.90
CA CYS A 26 -2.04 -19.31 11.91
C CYS A 26 -2.60 -17.92 12.17
N ILE A 27 -1.73 -16.95 12.52
CA ILE A 27 -2.13 -15.58 12.83
C ILE A 27 -2.00 -14.74 11.56
N CYS A 28 -3.13 -14.34 10.97
CA CYS A 28 -3.22 -13.60 9.72
C CYS A 28 -3.95 -12.26 9.90
N THR A 29 -3.64 -11.52 10.97
CA THR A 29 -4.34 -10.27 11.33
C THR A 29 -3.81 -9.03 10.62
N GLY A 30 -2.74 -9.17 9.85
CA GLY A 30 -2.07 -8.03 9.19
C GLY A 30 -1.32 -7.12 10.17
N ALA A 31 -0.92 -5.95 9.70
CA ALA A 31 -0.23 -4.93 10.49
C ALA A 31 -1.04 -3.61 10.44
N PRO A 32 -1.78 -3.28 11.52
CA PRO A 32 -2.64 -2.09 11.53
C PRO A 32 -1.85 -0.79 11.65
N THR A 33 -0.60 -0.83 12.13
CA THR A 33 0.25 0.35 12.26
C THR A 33 0.95 0.65 10.95
N ALA A 34 0.62 1.79 10.34
CA ALA A 34 1.25 2.24 9.12
C ALA A 34 2.73 2.59 9.36
N ARG A 35 3.59 2.27 8.39
CA ARG A 35 4.93 2.85 8.30
C ARG A 35 4.78 4.29 7.84
N ASP A 36 5.31 5.22 8.62
CA ASP A 36 5.31 6.62 8.23
C ASP A 36 6.52 6.96 7.35
N LEU A 37 6.43 8.08 6.65
CA LEU A 37 7.49 8.65 5.83
C LEU A 37 7.86 10.03 6.41
N PRO A 38 8.78 10.08 7.37
CA PRO A 38 9.09 11.29 8.14
C PRO A 38 10.01 12.23 7.34
N VAL A 39 9.50 12.78 6.23
CA VAL A 39 10.20 13.79 5.42
C VAL A 39 9.57 15.16 5.62
N PRO A 40 10.28 16.26 5.34
CA PRO A 40 9.74 17.62 5.45
C PRO A 40 8.41 17.78 4.69
N GLY A 41 7.46 18.47 5.31
CA GLY A 41 6.11 18.68 4.75
C GLY A 41 5.13 17.54 5.02
N ARG A 42 5.50 16.53 5.83
CA ARG A 42 4.61 15.41 6.18
C ARG A 42 3.34 15.85 6.90
N GLU A 43 3.37 16.99 7.57
CA GLU A 43 2.26 17.62 8.30
C GLU A 43 1.22 18.28 7.40
N LEU A 44 1.49 18.42 6.11
CA LEU A 44 0.57 19.07 5.16
C LEU A 44 -0.72 18.27 5.02
N LYS A 45 -1.84 19.00 4.94
CA LYS A 45 -3.14 18.38 4.69
C LYS A 45 -3.19 17.72 3.30
N GLY A 46 -3.81 16.56 3.23
CA GLY A 46 -3.96 15.77 2.00
C GLY A 46 -2.93 14.65 1.85
N ILE A 47 -2.13 14.39 2.88
CA ILE A 47 -1.22 13.24 2.97
C ILE A 47 -1.81 12.27 4.00
N HIS A 48 -2.14 11.07 3.54
CA HIS A 48 -2.85 10.09 4.33
C HIS A 48 -2.11 8.74 4.31
N PRO A 49 -2.07 8.01 5.44
CA PRO A 49 -1.75 6.59 5.40
C PRO A 49 -2.75 5.82 4.51
N ALA A 50 -2.28 4.83 3.78
CA ALA A 50 -3.10 4.04 2.87
C ALA A 50 -4.32 3.42 3.58
N LEU A 51 -4.10 2.86 4.77
CA LEU A 51 -5.15 2.19 5.53
C LEU A 51 -6.28 3.13 5.97
N ASP A 52 -6.00 4.41 6.21
CA ASP A 52 -7.06 5.38 6.55
C ASP A 52 -8.07 5.51 5.41
N MET A 53 -7.58 5.60 4.17
CA MET A 53 -8.42 5.66 2.97
C MET A 53 -9.16 4.35 2.74
N LEU A 54 -8.44 3.22 2.78
CA LEU A 54 -9.00 1.90 2.48
C LEU A 54 -10.03 1.47 3.53
N ALA A 55 -9.72 1.62 4.82
CA ALA A 55 -10.65 1.29 5.90
C ALA A 55 -11.90 2.20 5.88
N GLN A 56 -11.72 3.49 5.58
CA GLN A 56 -12.87 4.39 5.44
C GLN A 56 -13.75 3.98 4.27
N GLN A 57 -13.15 3.67 3.10
CA GLN A 57 -13.91 3.22 1.93
C GLN A 57 -14.66 1.91 2.22
N HIS A 58 -14.03 0.96 2.90
CA HIS A 58 -14.70 -0.28 3.30
C HIS A 58 -15.92 -0.02 4.20
N ARG A 59 -15.78 0.86 5.19
CA ARG A 59 -16.90 1.24 6.07
C ARG A 59 -18.02 1.95 5.31
N ILE A 60 -17.70 2.79 4.33
CA ILE A 60 -18.70 3.43 3.46
C ILE A 60 -19.48 2.38 2.66
N LEU A 61 -18.80 1.39 2.09
CA LEU A 61 -19.44 0.27 1.38
C LEU A 61 -20.32 -0.59 2.30
N ALA A 62 -19.97 -0.66 3.59
CA ALA A 62 -20.80 -1.29 4.62
C ALA A 62 -21.97 -0.41 5.11
N GLY A 63 -22.22 0.74 4.48
CA GLY A 63 -23.33 1.63 4.80
C GLY A 63 -23.06 2.73 5.84
N MET A 64 -21.82 2.87 6.31
CA MET A 64 -21.47 3.96 7.23
C MET A 64 -21.33 5.29 6.50
N THR A 65 -21.72 6.36 7.16
CA THR A 65 -21.58 7.74 6.66
C THR A 65 -20.51 8.49 7.47
N PHE A 66 -19.79 9.38 6.78
CA PHE A 66 -18.77 10.22 7.38
C PHE A 66 -19.05 11.70 7.09
N PRO A 67 -18.76 12.61 8.03
CA PRO A 67 -18.77 14.04 7.76
C PRO A 67 -17.85 14.39 6.60
N LYS A 68 -18.23 15.36 5.77
CA LYS A 68 -17.50 15.72 4.54
C LYS A 68 -16.04 16.11 4.81
N GLU A 69 -15.79 16.77 5.93
CA GLU A 69 -14.47 17.21 6.39
C GLU A 69 -13.54 16.07 6.81
N GLN A 70 -14.10 14.91 7.15
CA GLN A 70 -13.37 13.70 7.53
C GLN A 70 -13.15 12.74 6.35
N LEU A 71 -13.75 13.04 5.20
CA LEU A 71 -13.64 12.17 4.04
C LEU A 71 -12.26 12.26 3.40
N VAL A 72 -11.56 11.13 3.37
CA VAL A 72 -10.41 10.90 2.52
C VAL A 72 -10.92 10.42 1.16
N THR A 73 -10.89 11.29 0.16
CA THR A 73 -11.43 10.96 -1.15
C THR A 73 -10.51 11.43 -2.27
N ALA A 74 -10.39 10.60 -3.30
CA ALA A 74 -9.66 10.86 -4.53
C ALA A 74 -10.50 11.60 -5.59
N LYS A 75 -11.81 11.76 -5.37
CA LYS A 75 -12.72 12.34 -6.37
C LYS A 75 -12.23 13.71 -6.87
N GLY A 76 -12.02 13.81 -8.19
CA GLY A 76 -11.58 15.04 -8.85
C GLY A 76 -10.14 15.48 -8.51
N LYS A 77 -9.32 14.60 -7.94
CA LYS A 77 -7.94 14.90 -7.54
C LYS A 77 -6.92 14.13 -8.39
N LYS A 78 -5.72 14.70 -8.49
CA LYS A 78 -4.53 13.95 -8.90
C LYS A 78 -4.00 13.24 -7.66
N VAL A 79 -3.82 11.94 -7.74
CA VAL A 79 -3.40 11.09 -6.62
C VAL A 79 -2.00 10.58 -6.87
N LEU A 80 -1.15 10.68 -5.84
CA LEU A 80 0.15 10.04 -5.80
C LEU A 80 0.12 8.94 -4.74
N VAL A 81 0.43 7.72 -5.14
CA VAL A 81 0.62 6.57 -4.26
C VAL A 81 2.11 6.33 -4.09
N ILE A 82 2.59 6.35 -2.85
CA ILE A 82 3.99 6.13 -2.52
C ILE A 82 4.13 4.71 -1.97
N GLY A 83 4.81 3.86 -2.74
CA GLY A 83 5.00 2.44 -2.45
C GLY A 83 4.36 1.53 -3.49
N GLY A 84 5.04 0.41 -3.79
CA GLY A 84 4.70 -0.53 -4.87
C GLY A 84 4.06 -1.85 -4.40
N GLY A 85 3.74 -1.99 -3.11
CA GLY A 85 3.15 -3.22 -2.56
C GLY A 85 1.65 -3.36 -2.83
N ASP A 86 1.06 -4.46 -2.37
CA ASP A 86 -0.36 -4.78 -2.59
C ASP A 86 -1.30 -3.70 -2.02
N THR A 87 -0.98 -3.15 -0.84
CA THR A 87 -1.74 -2.02 -0.27
C THR A 87 -1.71 -0.78 -1.18
N GLY A 88 -0.58 -0.50 -1.85
CA GLY A 88 -0.48 0.56 -2.85
C GLY A 88 -1.38 0.29 -4.05
N SER A 89 -1.42 -0.95 -4.52
CA SER A 89 -2.33 -1.39 -5.59
C SER A 89 -3.79 -1.17 -5.23
N ASP A 90 -4.20 -1.51 -4.01
CA ASP A 90 -5.57 -1.27 -3.53
C ASP A 90 -5.92 0.22 -3.49
N CYS A 91 -4.96 1.08 -3.13
CA CYS A 91 -5.13 2.53 -3.19
C CYS A 91 -5.32 3.03 -4.61
N ILE A 92 -4.64 2.44 -5.61
CA ILE A 92 -4.80 2.79 -7.03
C ILE A 92 -6.23 2.50 -7.47
N GLY A 93 -6.70 1.26 -7.33
CA GLY A 93 -8.05 0.88 -7.72
C GLY A 93 -9.13 1.67 -6.98
N THR A 94 -8.96 1.86 -5.66
CA THR A 94 -9.88 2.68 -4.87
C THR A 94 -9.93 4.12 -5.38
N SER A 95 -8.79 4.73 -5.71
CA SER A 95 -8.72 6.09 -6.22
C SER A 95 -9.40 6.24 -7.58
N ASN A 96 -9.20 5.28 -8.49
CA ASN A 96 -9.86 5.25 -9.79
C ASN A 96 -11.38 5.15 -9.65
N ARG A 97 -11.86 4.22 -8.82
CA ARG A 97 -13.31 4.03 -8.57
C ARG A 97 -13.96 5.21 -7.86
N GLN A 98 -13.19 5.98 -7.07
CA GLN A 98 -13.65 7.24 -6.48
C GLN A 98 -13.67 8.40 -7.50
N GLY A 99 -13.13 8.24 -8.71
CA GLY A 99 -13.11 9.26 -9.75
C GLY A 99 -11.92 10.22 -9.63
N ALA A 100 -10.74 9.70 -9.37
CA ALA A 100 -9.49 10.47 -9.49
C ALA A 100 -9.29 10.97 -10.92
N VAL A 101 -8.70 12.16 -11.09
CA VAL A 101 -8.32 12.70 -12.40
C VAL A 101 -7.13 11.95 -12.99
N SER A 102 -6.22 11.56 -12.14
CA SER A 102 -5.08 10.71 -12.49
C SER A 102 -4.54 10.03 -11.23
N VAL A 103 -3.96 8.85 -11.40
CA VAL A 103 -3.25 8.13 -10.35
C VAL A 103 -1.83 7.85 -10.83
N THR A 104 -0.86 8.22 -10.01
CA THR A 104 0.56 7.92 -10.23
C THR A 104 1.08 7.14 -9.03
N GLN A 105 1.81 6.06 -9.28
CA GLN A 105 2.51 5.29 -8.24
C GLN A 105 4.00 5.49 -8.38
N ILE A 106 4.68 5.75 -7.28
CA ILE A 106 6.14 5.78 -7.22
C ILE A 106 6.65 4.71 -6.26
N GLU A 107 7.76 4.09 -6.65
CA GLU A 107 8.42 3.06 -5.86
C GLU A 107 9.90 3.39 -5.72
N ILE A 108 10.45 3.22 -4.52
CA ILE A 108 11.86 3.43 -4.26
C ILE A 108 12.74 2.34 -4.87
N MET A 109 12.21 1.11 -4.92
CA MET A 109 12.92 -0.02 -5.52
C MET A 109 12.97 0.10 -7.05
N PRO A 110 13.95 -0.53 -7.71
CA PRO A 110 13.98 -0.62 -9.17
C PRO A 110 12.80 -1.45 -9.68
N GLN A 111 12.46 -1.24 -10.93
CA GLN A 111 11.40 -2.02 -11.58
C GLN A 111 11.77 -3.50 -11.58
N PRO A 112 10.92 -4.36 -11.01
CA PRO A 112 11.14 -5.80 -11.06
C PRO A 112 11.10 -6.33 -12.51
N PRO A 113 11.81 -7.43 -12.80
CA PRO A 113 11.77 -8.04 -14.12
C PRO A 113 10.37 -8.59 -14.45
N VAL A 114 10.07 -8.63 -15.74
CA VAL A 114 8.85 -9.28 -16.26
C VAL A 114 9.13 -10.78 -16.38
N GLY A 115 8.23 -11.61 -15.84
CA GLY A 115 8.35 -13.07 -15.89
C GLY A 115 9.27 -13.65 -14.80
N GLN A 116 9.93 -14.75 -15.10
CA GLN A 116 10.78 -15.43 -14.12
C GLN A 116 12.01 -14.59 -13.74
N ASN A 117 12.31 -14.56 -12.46
CA ASN A 117 13.51 -13.91 -11.93
C ASN A 117 14.50 -14.97 -11.43
N PRO A 118 15.64 -15.18 -12.12
CA PRO A 118 16.65 -16.14 -11.68
C PRO A 118 17.25 -15.86 -10.31
N ALA A 119 17.20 -14.60 -9.85
CA ALA A 119 17.69 -14.21 -8.52
C ALA A 119 16.77 -14.64 -7.38
N THR A 120 15.53 -15.02 -7.67
CA THR A 120 14.55 -15.51 -6.68
C THR A 120 13.87 -16.78 -7.18
N PRO A 121 14.64 -17.92 -7.32
CA PRO A 121 14.08 -19.19 -7.74
C PRO A 121 13.18 -19.77 -6.64
N TRP A 122 12.22 -20.60 -7.06
CA TRP A 122 11.41 -21.36 -6.10
C TRP A 122 12.32 -22.15 -5.13
N PRO A 123 12.06 -22.20 -3.82
CA PRO A 123 10.87 -21.77 -3.08
C PRO A 123 10.87 -20.31 -2.58
N GLN A 124 11.76 -19.47 -3.04
CA GLN A 124 11.79 -18.07 -2.64
C GLN A 124 10.59 -17.31 -3.20
N PHE A 125 10.15 -16.28 -2.47
CA PHE A 125 9.10 -15.40 -2.96
C PHE A 125 9.56 -14.67 -4.24
N PRO A 126 8.84 -14.79 -5.36
CA PRO A 126 9.30 -14.26 -6.64
C PRO A 126 9.25 -12.73 -6.66
N ILE A 127 10.41 -12.10 -6.88
CA ILE A 127 10.50 -10.65 -7.12
C ILE A 127 10.33 -10.42 -8.62
N VAL A 128 9.09 -10.28 -9.05
CA VAL A 128 8.69 -10.04 -10.45
C VAL A 128 7.72 -8.88 -10.52
N LEU A 129 7.64 -8.25 -11.69
CA LEU A 129 6.68 -7.17 -11.94
C LEU A 129 5.26 -7.73 -11.87
N LYS A 130 4.55 -7.34 -10.81
CA LYS A 130 3.13 -7.67 -10.65
C LYS A 130 2.28 -6.54 -11.21
N THR A 131 1.33 -6.88 -12.06
CA THR A 131 0.26 -6.00 -12.51
C THR A 131 -1.05 -6.62 -12.06
N THR A 132 -1.79 -5.90 -11.22
CA THR A 132 -3.08 -6.33 -10.71
C THR A 132 -4.20 -5.66 -11.50
N SER A 133 -5.43 -6.16 -11.36
CA SER A 133 -6.61 -5.52 -11.94
C SER A 133 -6.73 -4.03 -11.55
N SER A 134 -6.33 -3.66 -10.34
CA SER A 134 -6.30 -2.26 -9.90
C SER A 134 -5.35 -1.38 -10.71
N HIS A 135 -4.20 -1.92 -11.14
CA HIS A 135 -3.29 -1.20 -12.04
C HIS A 135 -3.89 -1.05 -13.45
N GLU A 136 -4.63 -2.05 -13.91
CA GLU A 136 -5.29 -2.05 -15.22
C GLU A 136 -6.43 -1.03 -15.32
N GLU A 137 -7.04 -0.65 -14.19
CA GLU A 137 -8.00 0.46 -14.11
C GLU A 137 -7.40 1.83 -14.47
N GLY A 138 -6.07 1.95 -14.48
CA GLY A 138 -5.33 3.14 -14.90
C GLY A 138 -4.37 3.66 -13.83
N CYS A 139 -3.06 3.61 -14.15
CA CYS A 139 -2.03 4.14 -13.28
C CYS A 139 -0.73 4.36 -14.05
N SER A 140 -0.07 5.50 -13.84
CA SER A 140 1.31 5.70 -14.23
C SER A 140 2.23 5.17 -13.12
N ARG A 141 3.17 4.29 -13.44
CA ARG A 141 4.08 3.67 -12.46
C ARG A 141 5.51 4.09 -12.73
N LEU A 142 6.20 4.54 -11.69
CA LEU A 142 7.58 5.00 -11.74
C LEU A 142 8.40 4.32 -10.65
N TRP A 143 9.62 3.96 -10.94
CA TRP A 143 10.50 3.20 -10.05
C TRP A 143 11.81 3.95 -9.77
N SER A 144 12.53 3.48 -8.76
CA SER A 144 13.80 4.06 -8.32
C SER A 144 13.67 5.52 -7.91
N LEU A 145 12.57 5.90 -7.26
CA LEU A 145 12.28 7.25 -6.83
C LEU A 145 12.15 7.34 -5.31
N ALA A 146 13.10 8.00 -4.66
CA ALA A 146 13.03 8.33 -3.23
C ALA A 146 12.30 9.65 -3.02
N THR A 147 11.32 9.65 -2.11
CA THR A 147 10.64 10.88 -1.69
C THR A 147 11.54 11.68 -0.75
N ARG A 148 11.84 12.94 -1.09
CA ARG A 148 12.68 13.83 -0.29
C ARG A 148 11.89 14.81 0.57
N LYS A 149 10.81 15.36 0.03
CA LYS A 149 9.91 16.23 0.80
C LYS A 149 8.56 16.38 0.09
N PHE A 150 7.56 16.78 0.87
CA PHE A 150 6.27 17.21 0.34
C PHE A 150 6.26 18.73 0.14
N LEU A 151 5.72 19.16 -1.00
CA LEU A 151 5.59 20.58 -1.33
C LEU A 151 4.18 21.05 -0.98
N GLY A 152 4.08 22.17 -0.30
CA GLY A 152 2.83 22.70 0.20
C GLY A 152 2.48 24.08 -0.36
N LYS A 153 1.18 24.33 -0.51
CA LYS A 153 0.62 25.66 -0.76
C LYS A 153 -0.61 25.83 0.14
N ASN A 154 -0.64 26.91 0.90
CA ASN A 154 -1.75 27.20 1.84
C ASN A 154 -2.05 26.04 2.82
N GLY A 155 -1.01 25.39 3.35
CA GLY A 155 -1.13 24.28 4.30
C GLY A 155 -1.62 22.95 3.69
N LYS A 156 -1.72 22.84 2.37
CA LYS A 156 -2.10 21.62 1.66
C LYS A 156 -0.98 21.14 0.77
N VAL A 157 -0.84 19.82 0.63
CA VAL A 157 0.10 19.23 -0.33
C VAL A 157 -0.29 19.62 -1.76
N CYS A 158 0.69 20.02 -2.54
CA CYS A 158 0.51 20.33 -3.97
C CYS A 158 1.53 19.62 -4.87
N GLY A 159 2.50 18.95 -4.29
CA GLY A 159 3.51 18.19 -5.02
C GLY A 159 4.43 17.43 -4.09
N VAL A 160 5.36 16.70 -4.68
CA VAL A 160 6.41 15.98 -3.98
C VAL A 160 7.73 16.20 -4.72
N GLU A 161 8.79 16.37 -3.97
CA GLU A 161 10.15 16.34 -4.49
C GLU A 161 10.68 14.92 -4.36
N VAL A 162 11.09 14.35 -5.48
CA VAL A 162 11.66 13.01 -5.55
C VAL A 162 13.06 13.07 -6.11
N GLU A 163 13.86 12.08 -5.75
CA GLU A 163 15.22 11.89 -6.26
C GLU A 163 15.30 10.52 -6.92
N GLN A 164 15.94 10.49 -8.09
CA GLN A 164 16.28 9.23 -8.74
C GLN A 164 17.36 8.55 -7.94
N VAL A 165 17.15 7.28 -7.57
CA VAL A 165 18.10 6.49 -6.79
C VAL A 165 18.64 5.33 -7.61
N GLU A 166 19.92 5.01 -7.35
CA GLU A 166 20.55 3.82 -7.90
C GLU A 166 20.76 2.80 -6.79
N TRP A 167 20.50 1.55 -7.12
CA TRP A 167 20.66 0.44 -6.20
C TRP A 167 21.85 -0.42 -6.58
N THR A 168 22.83 -0.50 -5.68
CA THR A 168 24.01 -1.34 -5.86
C THR A 168 23.72 -2.71 -5.22
N PRO A 169 23.87 -3.82 -5.95
CA PRO A 169 23.77 -5.16 -5.38
C PRO A 169 24.76 -5.32 -4.22
N SER A 170 24.31 -5.95 -3.14
CA SER A 170 25.21 -6.30 -2.04
C SER A 170 26.13 -7.44 -2.46
N PRO A 171 27.46 -7.36 -2.24
CA PRO A 171 28.41 -8.40 -2.62
C PRO A 171 28.15 -9.76 -1.95
N ASP A 172 27.51 -9.74 -0.79
CA ASP A 172 27.15 -10.91 0.04
C ASP A 172 25.72 -11.41 -0.18
N GLY A 173 25.01 -10.92 -1.19
CA GLY A 173 23.62 -11.30 -1.48
C GLY A 173 22.61 -10.75 -0.48
N GLY A 174 23.02 -9.81 0.38
CA GLY A 174 22.16 -9.10 1.30
C GLY A 174 21.26 -8.05 0.62
N ARG A 175 20.67 -7.16 1.41
CA ARG A 175 19.86 -6.05 0.84
C ARG A 175 20.75 -5.13 0.01
N PRO A 176 20.32 -4.74 -1.20
CA PRO A 176 21.04 -3.76 -1.99
C PRO A 176 21.17 -2.43 -1.20
N ALA A 177 22.29 -1.75 -1.40
CA ALA A 177 22.51 -0.39 -0.87
C ALA A 177 22.00 0.65 -1.87
N MET A 178 21.47 1.76 -1.36
CA MET A 178 20.99 2.92 -2.12
C MET A 178 22.08 4.00 -2.12
#